data_efe3edcf320a953a223175d39e0514f7
#
_entry.id   efe3edcf320a953a223175d39e0514f7
#
_cell.length_a   1.000
_cell.length_b   1.000
_cell.length_c   1.000
_cell.angle_alpha   90.00
_cell.angle_beta   90.00
_cell.angle_gamma   90.00
#
_symmetry.space_group_name_H-M   'P 1'
#
loop_
_entity.id
_entity.type
_entity.pdbx_description
1 polymer ?
#
loop_
_entity_poly.entity_id
_entity_poly.type
_entity_poly.pdbx_seq_one_letter_code
_entity_poly.pdbx_strand_id
1 'polypeptide(L)'
;MRTVDDVLRVAESAGVTVLVEGYDLVLEHEADPPPNLVAMLRHYKPELVSALRMRQAAQSSLITQWVNDHFVSSPSGVCAHCGDGPRSEDPFVVLFVGNDRGEVHASCHEAWQAERKREAMTALGFEVGPMNEFTPLNAMRVGDRNRRDEALG
;
A
#
# COMPACT_ATOMS: atom_id res chain seq x y z
N MET A 1 -16.78 -23.55 10.02
CA MET A 1 -16.76 -22.09 9.82
C MET A 1 -15.37 -21.67 9.36
N ARG A 2 -15.27 -21.03 8.25
CA ARG A 2 -13.97 -20.59 7.72
C ARG A 2 -13.59 -19.26 8.34
N THR A 3 -12.32 -19.11 8.69
CA THR A 3 -11.76 -17.83 9.15
C THR A 3 -11.32 -16.99 7.97
N VAL A 4 -11.06 -15.71 8.21
CA VAL A 4 -10.48 -14.81 7.19
C VAL A 4 -9.16 -15.38 6.65
N ASP A 5 -8.33 -15.92 7.53
CA ASP A 5 -7.04 -16.52 7.14
C ASP A 5 -7.22 -17.75 6.25
N ASP A 6 -8.24 -18.57 6.52
CA ASP A 6 -8.57 -19.70 5.66
C ASP A 6 -8.97 -19.26 4.25
N VAL A 7 -9.79 -18.21 4.18
CA VAL A 7 -10.25 -17.65 2.89
C VAL A 7 -9.07 -17.09 2.10
N LEU A 8 -8.21 -16.33 2.75
CA LEU A 8 -7.01 -15.77 2.12
C LEU A 8 -6.05 -16.86 1.63
N ARG A 9 -5.90 -17.92 2.42
CA ARG A 9 -5.06 -19.09 2.05
C ARG A 9 -5.62 -19.80 0.83
N VAL A 10 -6.94 -19.98 0.74
CA VAL A 10 -7.59 -20.55 -0.43
C VAL A 10 -7.37 -19.69 -1.68
N ALA A 11 -7.49 -18.39 -1.55
CA ALA A 11 -7.22 -17.45 -2.64
C ALA A 11 -5.77 -17.54 -3.12
N GLU A 12 -4.82 -17.50 -2.19
CA GLU A 12 -3.39 -17.62 -2.48
C GLU A 12 -3.06 -18.94 -3.19
N SER A 13 -3.65 -20.05 -2.73
CA SER A 13 -3.49 -21.37 -3.36
C SER A 13 -4.04 -21.41 -4.79
N ALA A 14 -4.99 -20.57 -5.12
CA ALA A 14 -5.55 -20.41 -6.47
C ALA A 14 -4.78 -19.37 -7.32
N GLY A 15 -3.67 -18.84 -6.83
CA GLY A 15 -2.90 -17.82 -7.54
C GLY A 15 -3.53 -16.44 -7.53
N VAL A 16 -4.40 -16.16 -6.56
CA VAL A 16 -5.11 -14.90 -6.42
C VAL A 16 -4.60 -14.15 -5.21
N THR A 17 -4.11 -12.93 -5.40
CA THR A 17 -3.75 -12.02 -4.32
C THR A 17 -4.93 -11.10 -4.02
N VAL A 18 -5.34 -11.08 -2.76
CA VAL A 18 -6.46 -10.25 -2.29
C VAL A 18 -5.91 -8.99 -1.65
N LEU A 19 -6.28 -7.84 -2.20
CA LEU A 19 -5.90 -6.53 -1.70
C LEU A 19 -7.13 -5.76 -1.28
N VAL A 20 -6.94 -4.77 -0.41
CA VAL A 20 -7.98 -3.83 -0.04
C VAL A 20 -7.64 -2.44 -0.56
N GLU A 21 -8.60 -1.81 -1.22
CA GLU A 21 -8.51 -0.43 -1.69
C GLU A 21 -9.73 0.33 -1.19
N GLY A 22 -9.52 1.18 -0.18
CA GLY A 22 -10.64 1.82 0.52
C GLY A 22 -11.49 0.79 1.27
N TYR A 23 -12.71 0.58 0.80
CA TYR A 23 -13.65 -0.40 1.33
C TYR A 23 -13.94 -1.55 0.34
N ASP A 24 -13.20 -1.60 -0.76
CA ASP A 24 -13.33 -2.62 -1.79
C ASP A 24 -12.21 -3.64 -1.72
N LEU A 25 -12.52 -4.85 -2.18
CA LEU A 25 -11.50 -5.87 -2.44
C LEU A 25 -11.09 -5.81 -3.91
N VAL A 26 -9.79 -5.85 -4.13
CA VAL A 26 -9.18 -5.94 -5.45
C VAL A 26 -8.44 -7.27 -5.53
N LEU A 27 -8.67 -8.01 -6.60
CA LEU A 27 -8.02 -9.28 -6.84
C LEU A 27 -6.98 -9.13 -7.94
N GLU A 28 -5.75 -9.45 -7.63
CA GLU A 28 -4.70 -9.58 -8.62
C GLU A 28 -4.54 -11.06 -8.99
N HIS A 29 -4.56 -11.36 -10.26
CA HIS A 29 -4.51 -12.73 -10.76
C HIS A 29 -3.87 -12.79 -12.15
N GLU A 30 -3.23 -13.91 -12.45
CA GLU A 30 -2.72 -14.20 -13.79
C GLU A 30 -3.79 -14.88 -14.66
N ALA A 31 -4.59 -15.74 -14.06
CA ALA A 31 -5.70 -16.43 -14.68
C ALA A 31 -7.01 -16.08 -13.97
N ASP A 32 -8.12 -16.15 -14.68
CA ASP A 32 -9.43 -15.82 -14.11
C ASP A 32 -9.71 -16.61 -12.82
N PRO A 33 -10.08 -15.94 -11.74
CA PRO A 33 -10.37 -16.62 -10.48
C PRO A 33 -11.58 -17.56 -10.61
N PRO A 34 -11.57 -18.73 -9.97
CA PRO A 34 -12.72 -19.62 -9.98
C PRO A 34 -13.98 -18.91 -9.46
N PRO A 35 -15.17 -19.15 -10.07
CA PRO A 35 -16.42 -18.49 -9.64
C PRO A 35 -16.77 -18.76 -8.18
N ASN A 36 -16.51 -19.95 -7.67
CA ASN A 36 -16.73 -20.31 -6.28
C ASN A 36 -15.83 -19.52 -5.31
N LEU A 37 -14.59 -19.24 -5.72
CA LEU A 37 -13.68 -18.38 -4.94
C LEU A 37 -14.21 -16.95 -4.89
N VAL A 38 -14.63 -16.40 -6.03
CA VAL A 38 -15.20 -15.05 -6.08
C VAL A 38 -16.46 -14.94 -5.21
N ALA A 39 -17.33 -15.96 -5.26
CA ALA A 39 -18.52 -16.02 -4.41
C ALA A 39 -18.16 -16.06 -2.92
N MET A 40 -17.14 -16.82 -2.54
CA MET A 40 -16.64 -16.90 -1.16
C MET A 40 -16.07 -15.55 -0.71
N LEU A 41 -15.28 -14.90 -1.54
CA LEU A 41 -14.70 -13.58 -1.24
C LEU A 41 -15.81 -12.52 -1.07
N ARG A 42 -16.87 -12.57 -1.87
CA ARG A 42 -18.03 -11.69 -1.70
C ARG A 42 -18.76 -11.95 -0.38
N HIS A 43 -18.90 -13.21 0.00
CA HIS A 43 -19.57 -13.57 1.24
C HIS A 43 -18.82 -13.06 2.48
N TYR A 44 -17.50 -13.15 2.46
CA TYR A 44 -16.63 -12.72 3.55
C TYR A 44 -16.08 -11.28 3.38
N LYS A 45 -16.59 -10.53 2.40
CA LYS A 45 -16.04 -9.19 2.09
C LYS A 45 -15.94 -8.26 3.30
N PRO A 46 -16.96 -8.10 4.15
CA PRO A 46 -16.85 -7.20 5.30
C PRO A 46 -15.71 -7.58 6.25
N GLU A 47 -15.58 -8.86 6.56
CA GLU A 47 -14.54 -9.37 7.45
C GLU A 47 -13.16 -9.27 6.83
N LEU A 48 -13.05 -9.55 5.52
CA LEU A 48 -11.81 -9.44 4.77
C LEU A 48 -11.33 -7.99 4.70
N VAL A 49 -12.21 -7.06 4.37
CA VAL A 49 -11.89 -5.62 4.33
C VAL A 49 -11.39 -5.15 5.70
N SER A 50 -12.11 -5.49 6.76
CA SER A 50 -11.73 -5.12 8.12
C SER A 50 -10.35 -5.67 8.50
N ALA A 51 -10.12 -6.96 8.29
CA ALA A 51 -8.85 -7.61 8.63
C ALA A 51 -7.67 -7.07 7.81
N LEU A 52 -7.84 -6.89 6.50
CA LEU A 52 -6.79 -6.38 5.63
C LEU A 52 -6.47 -4.91 5.92
N ARG A 53 -7.47 -4.10 6.24
CA ARG A 53 -7.24 -2.70 6.66
C ARG A 53 -6.49 -2.62 7.98
N MET A 54 -6.81 -3.47 8.93
CA MET A 54 -6.06 -3.55 10.19
C MET A 54 -4.60 -3.95 9.97
N ARG A 55 -4.35 -4.91 9.09
CA ARG A 55 -2.98 -5.32 8.71
C ARG A 55 -2.23 -4.18 8.02
N GLN A 56 -2.87 -3.47 7.10
CA GLN A 56 -2.28 -2.30 6.44
C GLN A 56 -1.93 -1.19 7.44
N ALA A 57 -2.83 -0.89 8.37
CA ALA A 57 -2.59 0.12 9.40
C ALA A 57 -1.42 -0.27 10.30
N ALA A 58 -1.33 -1.54 10.70
CA ALA A 58 -0.22 -2.05 11.50
C ALA A 58 1.10 -1.98 10.74
N GLN A 59 1.13 -2.37 9.48
CA GLN A 59 2.31 -2.26 8.62
C GLN A 59 2.72 -0.80 8.42
N SER A 60 1.77 0.08 8.14
CA SER A 60 2.05 1.52 7.96
C SER A 60 2.64 2.14 9.22
N SER A 61 2.15 1.74 10.39
CA SER A 61 2.69 2.19 11.68
C SER A 61 4.13 1.74 11.88
N LEU A 62 4.45 0.47 11.59
CA LEU A 62 5.81 -0.06 11.68
C LEU A 62 6.76 0.61 10.68
N ILE A 63 6.31 0.84 9.46
CA ILE A 63 7.07 1.53 8.43
C ILE A 63 7.38 2.96 8.86
N THR A 64 6.39 3.69 9.33
CA THR A 64 6.55 5.07 9.82
C THR A 64 7.53 5.13 10.98
N GLN A 65 7.40 4.22 11.94
CA GLN A 65 8.32 4.13 13.06
C GLN A 65 9.75 3.85 12.60
N TRP A 66 9.94 2.90 11.70
CA TRP A 66 11.26 2.58 11.15
C TRP A 66 11.89 3.79 10.45
N VAL A 67 11.12 4.46 9.59
CA VAL A 67 11.59 5.66 8.87
C VAL A 67 11.99 6.76 9.85
N ASN A 68 11.21 6.98 10.90
CA ASN A 68 11.52 7.97 11.93
C ASN A 68 12.78 7.59 12.73
N ASP A 69 12.93 6.32 13.10
CA ASP A 69 14.09 5.84 13.87
C ASP A 69 15.38 5.88 13.05
N HIS A 70 15.29 5.79 11.74
CA HIS A 70 16.44 5.82 10.82
C HIS A 70 16.59 7.17 10.07
N PHE A 71 15.85 8.17 10.50
CA PHE A 71 15.95 9.51 9.92
C PHE A 71 17.30 10.12 10.27
N VAL A 72 17.99 10.61 9.25
CA VAL A 72 19.29 11.28 9.40
C VAL A 72 19.14 12.74 9.01
N SER A 73 19.58 13.64 9.87
CA SER A 73 19.64 15.07 9.55
C SER A 73 20.47 15.32 8.30
N SER A 74 19.97 16.17 7.41
CA SER A 74 20.69 16.59 6.22
C SER A 74 21.22 18.01 6.38
N PRO A 75 22.31 18.39 5.67
CA PRO A 75 22.80 19.75 5.69
C PRO A 75 21.72 20.77 5.22
N SER A 76 21.67 21.92 5.85
CA SER A 76 20.77 22.99 5.45
C SER A 76 21.11 23.48 4.04
N GLY A 77 20.07 23.73 3.23
CA GLY A 77 20.26 24.21 1.86
C GLY A 77 20.61 23.13 0.85
N VAL A 78 20.50 21.85 1.21
CA VAL A 78 20.78 20.72 0.33
C VAL A 78 19.59 19.74 0.38
N CYS A 79 19.07 19.35 -0.77
CA CYS A 79 18.02 18.36 -0.85
C CYS A 79 18.53 16.98 -0.43
N ALA A 80 17.88 16.37 0.54
CA ALA A 80 18.25 15.03 1.03
C ALA A 80 18.07 13.93 -0.01
N HIS A 81 17.30 14.18 -1.07
CA HIS A 81 17.05 13.21 -2.14
C HIS A 81 17.99 13.36 -3.33
N CYS A 82 18.03 14.54 -3.96
CA CYS A 82 18.83 14.76 -5.17
C CYS A 82 20.19 15.41 -4.93
N GLY A 83 20.43 15.95 -3.74
CA GLY A 83 21.70 16.59 -3.38
C GLY A 83 21.89 18.02 -3.89
N ASP A 84 20.94 18.54 -4.63
CA ASP A 84 21.02 19.89 -5.20
C ASP A 84 20.61 20.97 -4.19
N GLY A 85 21.07 22.18 -4.45
CA GLY A 85 20.72 23.36 -3.68
C GLY A 85 19.30 23.90 -3.95
N PRO A 86 18.97 25.08 -3.38
CA PRO A 86 17.64 25.66 -3.58
C PRO A 86 17.36 25.97 -5.04
N ARG A 87 16.09 25.83 -5.43
CA ARG A 87 15.56 26.21 -6.74
C ARG A 87 14.42 27.20 -6.57
N SER A 88 14.36 28.22 -7.43
CA SER A 88 13.38 29.30 -7.32
C SER A 88 11.93 28.84 -7.48
N GLU A 89 11.69 27.78 -8.27
CA GLU A 89 10.35 27.27 -8.58
C GLU A 89 10.02 25.95 -7.84
N ASP A 90 10.94 25.47 -7.03
CA ASP A 90 10.82 24.19 -6.33
C ASP A 90 11.32 24.37 -4.89
N PRO A 91 10.47 24.89 -3.99
CA PRO A 91 10.86 25.18 -2.61
C PRO A 91 11.17 23.90 -1.83
N PHE A 92 11.98 24.04 -0.80
CA PHE A 92 12.22 22.96 0.15
C PHE A 92 11.01 22.72 1.04
N VAL A 93 10.67 21.45 1.21
CA VAL A 93 9.82 20.96 2.30
C VAL A 93 10.75 20.60 3.46
N VAL A 94 10.50 21.21 4.62
CA VAL A 94 11.31 20.95 5.82
C VAL A 94 10.69 19.79 6.58
N LEU A 95 11.52 18.80 6.93
CA LEU A 95 11.13 17.61 7.64
C LEU A 95 11.74 17.63 9.03
N PHE A 96 10.93 17.33 10.04
CA PHE A 96 11.38 17.21 11.43
C PHE A 96 11.02 15.83 11.97
N VAL A 97 11.99 15.17 12.58
CA VAL A 97 11.79 13.93 13.33
C VAL A 97 12.55 14.07 14.66
N GLY A 98 11.82 14.32 15.75
CA GLY A 98 12.44 14.65 17.02
C GLY A 98 13.29 15.92 16.91
N ASN A 99 14.58 15.81 17.17
CA ASN A 99 15.55 16.90 17.04
C ASN A 99 16.25 16.93 15.68
N ASP A 100 15.98 15.96 14.84
CA ASP A 100 16.58 15.86 13.52
C ASP A 100 15.79 16.68 12.49
N ARG A 101 16.51 17.29 11.56
CA ARG A 101 15.95 18.14 10.53
C ARG A 101 16.52 17.79 9.16
N GLY A 102 15.66 17.75 8.17
CA GLY A 102 16.04 17.56 6.77
C GLY A 102 15.25 18.47 5.84
N GLU A 103 15.77 18.68 4.64
CA GLU A 103 15.13 19.45 3.59
C GLU A 103 15.10 18.63 2.32
N VAL A 104 13.96 18.64 1.62
CA VAL A 104 13.81 18.04 0.29
C VAL A 104 13.05 19.01 -0.60
N HIS A 105 13.37 19.06 -1.89
CA HIS A 105 12.55 19.81 -2.83
C HIS A 105 11.10 19.30 -2.81
N ALA A 106 10.14 20.18 -3.02
CA ALA A 106 8.74 19.78 -3.11
C ALA A 106 8.51 18.71 -4.16
N SER A 107 9.18 18.80 -5.31
CA SER A 107 9.14 17.78 -6.37
C SER A 107 9.83 16.46 -6.01
N CYS A 108 10.79 16.47 -5.08
CA CYS A 108 11.51 15.29 -4.62
C CYS A 108 10.83 14.59 -3.44
N HIS A 109 9.89 15.24 -2.78
CA HIS A 109 9.30 14.77 -1.52
C HIS A 109 8.62 13.40 -1.67
N GLU A 110 7.81 13.23 -2.70
CA GLU A 110 7.13 11.97 -2.95
C GLU A 110 8.10 10.83 -3.25
N ALA A 111 9.09 11.07 -4.10
CA ALA A 111 10.13 10.09 -4.42
C ALA A 111 10.98 9.74 -3.19
N TRP A 112 11.30 10.72 -2.37
CA TRP A 112 12.02 10.52 -1.11
C TRP A 112 11.23 9.65 -0.14
N GLN A 113 9.94 9.93 0.03
CA GLN A 113 9.06 9.12 0.88
C GLN A 113 8.94 7.68 0.37
N ALA A 114 8.77 7.50 -0.94
CA ALA A 114 8.66 6.17 -1.55
C ALA A 114 9.94 5.35 -1.35
N GLU A 115 11.11 5.98 -1.48
CA GLU A 115 12.40 5.34 -1.24
C GLU A 115 12.58 4.92 0.22
N ARG A 116 12.26 5.82 1.17
CA ARG A 116 12.32 5.51 2.61
C ARG A 116 11.38 4.39 2.99
N LYS A 117 10.17 4.40 2.45
CA LYS A 117 9.18 3.33 2.66
C LYS A 117 9.70 1.99 2.14
N ARG A 118 10.32 1.97 0.97
CA ARG A 118 10.90 0.76 0.38
C ARG A 118 12.01 0.19 1.25
N GLU A 119 12.91 1.05 1.73
CA GLU A 119 13.97 0.64 2.64
C GLU A 119 13.41 0.05 3.94
N ALA A 120 12.39 0.68 4.50
CA ALA A 120 11.71 0.19 5.70
C ALA A 120 11.07 -1.18 5.47
N MET A 121 10.39 -1.35 4.35
CA MET A 121 9.74 -2.63 3.99
C MET A 121 10.77 -3.74 3.85
N THR A 122 11.89 -3.46 3.20
CA THR A 122 13.00 -4.42 3.07
C THR A 122 13.59 -4.77 4.44
N ALA A 123 13.88 -3.76 5.27
CA ALA A 123 14.46 -3.97 6.59
C ALA A 123 13.53 -4.73 7.54
N LEU A 124 12.22 -4.49 7.45
CA LEU A 124 11.21 -5.16 8.27
C LEU A 124 10.79 -6.53 7.73
N GLY A 125 11.28 -6.93 6.56
CA GLY A 125 10.96 -8.21 5.94
C GLY A 125 9.59 -8.25 5.27
N PHE A 126 9.01 -7.10 4.95
CA PHE A 126 7.79 -7.04 4.16
C PHE A 126 8.09 -7.23 2.69
N GLU A 127 7.19 -7.91 1.96
CA GLU A 127 7.34 -8.04 0.52
C GLU A 127 7.21 -6.67 -0.15
N VAL A 128 8.31 -6.24 -0.77
CA VAL A 128 8.27 -5.12 -1.70
C VAL A 128 7.82 -5.70 -3.03
N GLY A 129 6.53 -5.61 -3.30
CA GLY A 129 6.03 -5.91 -4.63
C GLY A 129 6.75 -5.03 -5.65
N PRO A 130 6.91 -5.50 -6.92
CA PRO A 130 7.45 -4.64 -7.95
C PRO A 130 6.62 -3.36 -7.99
N MET A 131 7.26 -2.20 -7.83
CA MET A 131 6.60 -0.89 -7.94
C MET A 131 6.09 -0.63 -9.37
N ASN A 132 6.16 -1.66 -10.18
CA ASN A 132 5.86 -1.58 -11.55
C ASN A 132 4.42 -1.92 -11.81
N GLU A 133 3.82 -0.93 -12.29
CA GLU A 133 2.91 -1.19 -13.36
C GLU A 133 1.86 -2.20 -12.95
N PHE A 134 1.09 -1.77 -11.99
CA PHE A 134 -0.27 -2.24 -11.89
C PHE A 134 -0.87 -2.14 -13.30
N THR A 135 -0.75 -3.23 -14.04
CA THR A 135 -1.46 -3.36 -15.29
C THR A 135 -2.93 -3.54 -14.94
N PRO A 136 -3.78 -2.54 -15.19
CA PRO A 136 -5.19 -2.60 -14.80
C PRO A 136 -5.96 -3.76 -15.46
N LEU A 137 -5.32 -4.46 -16.39
CA LEU A 137 -5.89 -5.61 -17.09
C LEU A 137 -6.03 -6.87 -16.21
N ASN A 138 -5.31 -6.97 -15.11
CA ASN A 138 -5.30 -8.14 -14.24
C ASN A 138 -5.88 -7.87 -12.85
N ALA A 139 -6.62 -6.78 -12.69
CA ALA A 139 -7.25 -6.45 -11.44
C ALA A 139 -8.77 -6.52 -11.54
N MET A 140 -9.37 -7.26 -10.64
CA MET A 140 -10.81 -7.41 -10.53
C MET A 140 -11.30 -6.86 -9.19
N ARG A 141 -12.32 -5.99 -9.23
CA ARG A 141 -12.99 -5.52 -8.01
C ARG A 141 -14.13 -6.45 -7.66
N VAL A 142 -14.19 -6.82 -6.39
CA VAL A 142 -15.28 -7.62 -5.86
C VAL A 142 -16.43 -6.68 -5.51
N GLY A 143 -17.47 -6.68 -6.35
CA GLY A 143 -18.66 -5.87 -6.14
C GLY A 143 -19.54 -6.39 -5.00
N ASP A 144 -20.34 -5.50 -4.42
CA ASP A 144 -21.36 -5.84 -3.43
C ASP A 144 -22.59 -6.46 -4.10
N ARG A 145 -23.12 -7.52 -3.50
CA ARG A 145 -24.35 -8.14 -3.95
C ARG A 145 -25.52 -7.16 -4.09
N ASN A 146 -25.58 -6.18 -3.19
CA ASN A 146 -26.68 -5.26 -3.10
C ASN A 146 -26.76 -4.24 -4.25
N ARG A 147 -25.64 -3.93 -4.89
CA ARG A 147 -25.64 -2.98 -6.01
C ARG A 147 -26.23 -3.54 -7.31
N ARG A 148 -26.27 -4.86 -7.46
CA ARG A 148 -26.88 -5.48 -8.65
C ARG A 148 -28.41 -5.52 -8.58
N ASP A 149 -28.94 -5.71 -7.39
CA ASP A 149 -30.41 -5.78 -7.19
C ASP A 149 -31.05 -4.38 -7.32
N GLU A 150 -30.35 -3.33 -6.94
CA GLU A 150 -30.80 -1.94 -7.12
C GLU A 150 -30.70 -1.46 -8.57
N ALA A 151 -29.79 -1.99 -9.36
CA ALA A 151 -29.61 -1.60 -10.76
C ALA A 151 -30.61 -2.34 -11.71
N LEU A 152 -31.30 -3.38 -11.24
CA LEU A 152 -32.27 -4.19 -11.99
C LEU A 152 -33.71 -3.95 -11.54
N GLY A 153 -33.90 -3.06 -10.57
CA GLY A 153 -35.23 -2.67 -10.07
C GLY A 153 -35.90 -1.57 -10.96
#